data_dba844d9937dda00218985e6d55fd152
#
_entry.id   dba844d9937dda00218985e6d55fd152
#
_cell.length_a   1.000
_cell.length_b   1.000
_cell.length_c   1.000
_cell.angle_alpha   90.00
_cell.angle_beta   90.00
_cell.angle_gamma   90.00
#
_symmetry.space_group_name_H-M   'P 1'
#
loop_
_entity.id
_entity.type
_entity.pdbx_description
1 polymer ?
#
loop_
_entity_poly.entity_id
_entity_poly.type
_entity_poly.pdbx_seq_one_letter_code
_entity_poly.pdbx_strand_id
1 'polypeptide(L)'
;MHSVLTKDMEANFRWHLDQPILHSLTIKDLFEETVLNQHLARLMSDFGSPTRAHAASMTAKRLGYGAALTIYARIKHEVLINPIDCTFMTVAEESTKTSWLPIYSFPVKTEGVYQNTVDWITKDLYTKSLVPLVELLAREKGISRVVLFENIFTYMKW
;
A
#
# COMPACT_ATOMS: atom_id res chain seq x y z
N MET A 1 -11.43 8.81 19.66
CA MET A 1 -10.26 8.99 18.79
C MET A 1 -10.36 8.16 17.50
N HIS A 2 -10.65 6.89 17.58
CA HIS A 2 -10.88 6.04 16.40
C HIS A 2 -11.95 6.58 15.44
N SER A 3 -13.05 7.09 15.94
CA SER A 3 -14.15 7.61 15.11
C SER A 3 -13.78 8.86 14.30
N VAL A 4 -12.89 9.72 14.84
CA VAL A 4 -12.44 10.94 14.15
C VAL A 4 -11.47 10.58 13.02
N LEU A 5 -10.51 9.70 13.28
CA LEU A 5 -9.59 9.19 12.27
C LEU A 5 -10.35 8.51 11.13
N THR A 6 -11.24 7.57 11.46
CA THR A 6 -12.00 6.82 10.46
C THR A 6 -12.83 7.74 9.58
N LYS A 7 -13.56 8.68 10.17
CA LYS A 7 -14.36 9.66 9.41
C LYS A 7 -13.50 10.53 8.48
N ASP A 8 -12.35 11.00 8.96
CA ASP A 8 -11.44 11.81 8.14
C ASP A 8 -10.88 10.98 6.97
N MET A 9 -10.46 9.75 7.24
CA MET A 9 -9.88 8.87 6.21
C MET A 9 -10.92 8.44 5.17
N GLU A 10 -12.14 8.13 5.59
CA GLU A 10 -13.24 7.78 4.68
C GLU A 10 -13.69 8.97 3.82
N ALA A 11 -13.71 10.18 4.40
CA ALA A 11 -14.15 11.37 3.70
C ALA A 11 -13.14 11.88 2.66
N ASN A 12 -11.83 11.68 2.88
CA ASN A 12 -10.78 12.32 2.10
C ASN A 12 -9.91 11.35 1.30
N PHE A 13 -9.96 10.05 1.60
CA PHE A 13 -9.06 9.07 1.00
C PHE A 13 -9.81 7.79 0.61
N ARG A 14 -9.12 6.91 -0.11
CA ARG A 14 -9.59 5.56 -0.43
C ARG A 14 -9.40 4.62 0.77
N TRP A 15 -10.04 4.95 1.86
CA TRP A 15 -10.09 4.19 3.10
C TRP A 15 -11.27 3.22 3.09
N HIS A 16 -11.35 2.36 4.10
CA HIS A 16 -12.43 1.38 4.25
C HIS A 16 -13.81 1.93 3.93
N LEU A 17 -14.46 1.35 2.95
CA LEU A 17 -15.84 1.62 2.56
C LEU A 17 -16.68 0.36 2.76
N ASP A 18 -17.96 0.55 3.05
CA ASP A 18 -18.93 -0.55 3.19
C ASP A 18 -19.34 -1.06 1.80
N GLN A 19 -18.44 -1.76 1.14
CA GLN A 19 -18.63 -2.32 -0.20
C GLN A 19 -18.22 -3.79 -0.25
N PRO A 20 -18.81 -4.59 -1.18
CA PRO A 20 -18.40 -5.97 -1.37
C PRO A 20 -16.91 -6.08 -1.75
N ILE A 21 -16.15 -6.83 -0.96
CA ILE A 21 -14.74 -7.06 -1.19
C ILE A 21 -14.57 -8.29 -2.09
N LEU A 22 -13.93 -8.12 -3.25
CA LEU A 22 -13.61 -9.22 -4.17
C LEU A 22 -12.33 -9.94 -3.76
N HIS A 23 -11.37 -9.20 -3.25
CA HIS A 23 -10.05 -9.72 -2.88
C HIS A 23 -9.37 -8.78 -1.91
N SER A 24 -8.64 -9.35 -0.96
CA SER A 24 -7.80 -8.57 -0.04
C SER A 24 -6.45 -9.23 0.16
N LEU A 25 -5.41 -8.41 0.37
CA LEU A 25 -4.08 -8.85 0.74
C LEU A 25 -3.38 -7.76 1.54
N THR A 26 -2.41 -8.15 2.36
CA THR A 26 -1.57 -7.21 3.11
C THR A 26 -0.20 -7.05 2.43
N ILE A 27 0.55 -6.01 2.78
CA ILE A 27 1.96 -5.88 2.38
C ILE A 27 2.75 -7.10 2.87
N LYS A 28 2.46 -7.57 4.09
CA LYS A 28 3.10 -8.76 4.64
C LYS A 28 2.88 -10.00 3.78
N ASP A 29 1.68 -10.17 3.23
CA ASP A 29 1.38 -11.30 2.34
C ASP A 29 2.23 -11.27 1.07
N LEU A 30 2.56 -10.09 0.55
CA LEU A 30 3.39 -9.93 -0.64
C LEU A 30 4.85 -10.38 -0.46
N PHE A 31 5.32 -10.55 0.77
CA PHE A 31 6.64 -11.13 1.04
C PHE A 31 6.68 -12.63 0.77
N GLU A 32 5.53 -13.29 0.72
CA GLU A 32 5.42 -14.68 0.30
C GLU A 32 5.46 -14.77 -1.23
N GLU A 33 6.46 -15.48 -1.76
CA GLU A 33 6.72 -15.57 -3.20
C GLU A 33 5.50 -16.06 -3.99
N THR A 34 4.80 -17.07 -3.48
CA THR A 34 3.59 -17.59 -4.11
C THR A 34 2.49 -16.53 -4.19
N VAL A 35 2.27 -15.78 -3.10
CA VAL A 35 1.27 -14.71 -3.04
C VAL A 35 1.63 -13.58 -3.98
N LEU A 36 2.89 -13.16 -4.01
CA LEU A 36 3.38 -12.14 -4.92
C LEU A 36 3.17 -12.54 -6.38
N ASN A 37 3.53 -13.77 -6.75
CA ASN A 37 3.35 -14.28 -8.10
C ASN A 37 1.87 -14.32 -8.52
N GLN A 38 0.99 -14.77 -7.63
CA GLN A 38 -0.46 -14.76 -7.86
C GLN A 38 -1.00 -13.33 -8.02
N HIS A 39 -0.54 -12.40 -7.20
CA HIS A 39 -0.93 -10.99 -7.29
C HIS A 39 -0.53 -10.38 -8.62
N LEU A 40 0.73 -10.54 -9.05
CA LEU A 40 1.20 -10.01 -10.34
C LEU A 40 0.45 -10.64 -11.51
N ALA A 41 0.23 -11.95 -11.48
CA ALA A 41 -0.56 -12.64 -12.50
C ALA A 41 -2.00 -12.12 -12.58
N ARG A 42 -2.62 -11.86 -11.43
CA ARG A 42 -3.96 -11.29 -11.34
C ARG A 42 -4.02 -9.88 -11.92
N LEU A 43 -3.02 -9.03 -11.65
CA LEU A 43 -2.96 -7.69 -12.26
C LEU A 43 -2.87 -7.75 -13.78
N MET A 44 -2.22 -8.76 -14.31
CA MET A 44 -2.16 -9.00 -15.77
C MET A 44 -3.49 -9.48 -16.32
N SER A 45 -4.12 -10.48 -15.70
CA SER A 45 -5.35 -11.10 -16.21
C SER A 45 -6.59 -10.24 -16.01
N ASP A 46 -6.75 -9.65 -14.83
CA ASP A 46 -8.00 -9.01 -14.41
C ASP A 46 -7.98 -7.49 -14.63
N PHE A 47 -6.79 -6.87 -14.63
CA PHE A 47 -6.63 -5.42 -14.69
C PHE A 47 -5.78 -4.94 -15.86
N GLY A 48 -5.51 -5.81 -16.82
CA GLY A 48 -4.91 -5.42 -18.09
C GLY A 48 -3.46 -4.99 -18.05
N SER A 49 -2.70 -5.36 -17.02
CA SER A 49 -1.26 -5.13 -17.01
C SER A 49 -0.59 -5.94 -18.11
N PRO A 50 0.09 -5.30 -19.07
CA PRO A 50 0.63 -6.01 -20.23
C PRO A 50 1.83 -6.90 -19.91
N THR A 51 2.56 -6.58 -18.84
CA THR A 51 3.74 -7.33 -18.41
C THR A 51 3.81 -7.44 -16.89
N ARG A 52 4.63 -8.38 -16.39
CA ARG A 52 4.90 -8.47 -14.96
C ARG A 52 5.61 -7.22 -14.43
N ALA A 53 6.50 -6.61 -15.21
CA ALA A 53 7.14 -5.35 -14.86
C ALA A 53 6.11 -4.23 -14.66
N HIS A 54 5.12 -4.13 -15.54
CA HIS A 54 4.02 -3.17 -15.40
C HIS A 54 3.18 -3.45 -14.15
N ALA A 55 2.87 -4.72 -13.89
CA ALA A 55 2.15 -5.14 -12.69
C ALA A 55 2.94 -4.78 -11.41
N ALA A 56 4.26 -5.01 -11.39
CA ALA A 56 5.14 -4.61 -10.28
C ALA A 56 5.16 -3.08 -10.08
N SER A 57 5.23 -2.31 -11.16
CA SER A 57 5.16 -0.85 -11.13
C SER A 57 3.82 -0.35 -10.58
N MET A 58 2.72 -0.94 -11.01
CA MET A 58 1.38 -0.63 -10.50
C MET A 58 1.27 -0.95 -9.00
N THR A 59 1.80 -2.08 -8.56
CA THR A 59 1.85 -2.46 -7.15
C THR A 59 2.62 -1.42 -6.33
N ALA A 60 3.83 -1.05 -6.76
CA ALA A 60 4.64 -0.02 -6.09
C ALA A 60 3.90 1.31 -5.97
N LYS A 61 3.22 1.72 -7.02
CA LYS A 61 2.42 2.95 -7.02
C LYS A 61 1.31 2.92 -5.96
N ARG A 62 0.61 1.79 -5.82
CA ARG A 62 -0.45 1.64 -4.80
C ARG A 62 0.13 1.54 -3.39
N LEU A 63 1.30 0.94 -3.23
CA LEU A 63 2.04 0.95 -1.97
C LEU A 63 2.41 2.36 -1.52
N GLY A 64 2.83 3.19 -2.46
CA GLY A 64 3.14 4.59 -2.19
C GLY A 64 1.94 5.36 -1.63
N TYR A 65 0.76 5.12 -2.19
CA TYR A 65 -0.47 5.70 -1.65
C TYR A 65 -0.76 5.21 -0.23
N GLY A 66 -0.66 3.91 0.01
CA GLY A 66 -0.82 3.33 1.35
C GLY A 66 0.19 3.89 2.36
N ALA A 67 1.46 4.01 1.97
CA ALA A 67 2.49 4.61 2.81
C ALA A 67 2.20 6.08 3.14
N ALA A 68 1.76 6.86 2.15
CA ALA A 68 1.34 8.25 2.38
C ALA A 68 0.19 8.35 3.39
N LEU A 69 -0.78 7.44 3.32
CA LEU A 69 -1.87 7.38 4.31
C LEU A 69 -1.36 7.11 5.73
N THR A 70 -0.38 6.20 5.89
CA THR A 70 0.20 5.94 7.23
C THR A 70 0.94 7.15 7.78
N ILE A 71 1.67 7.88 6.93
CA ILE A 71 2.34 9.12 7.32
C ILE A 71 1.32 10.19 7.71
N TYR A 72 0.28 10.38 6.90
CA TYR A 72 -0.79 11.32 7.19
C TYR A 72 -1.46 11.03 8.55
N ALA A 73 -1.82 9.77 8.79
CA ALA A 73 -2.41 9.35 10.06
C ALA A 73 -1.47 9.62 11.24
N ARG A 74 -0.16 9.40 11.07
CA ARG A 74 0.84 9.70 12.09
C ARG A 74 0.95 11.18 12.41
N ILE A 75 1.00 12.01 11.40
CA ILE A 75 1.19 13.46 11.56
C ILE A 75 -0.07 14.14 12.08
N LYS A 76 -1.23 13.80 11.51
CA LYS A 76 -2.48 14.50 11.82
C LYS A 76 -3.21 13.95 13.04
N HIS A 77 -3.17 12.64 13.22
CA HIS A 77 -3.94 11.95 14.26
C HIS A 77 -3.08 11.32 15.36
N GLU A 78 -1.76 11.44 15.26
CA GLU A 78 -0.78 10.91 16.23
C GLU A 78 -0.92 9.40 16.48
N VAL A 79 -1.43 8.66 15.48
CA VAL A 79 -1.58 7.21 15.57
C VAL A 79 -0.40 6.49 14.94
N LEU A 80 -0.04 5.35 15.51
CA LEU A 80 0.95 4.43 14.94
C LEU A 80 0.24 3.35 14.14
N ILE A 81 0.59 3.25 12.87
CA ILE A 81 0.16 2.19 11.99
C ILE A 81 1.41 1.44 11.53
N ASN A 82 1.41 0.12 11.65
CA ASN A 82 2.45 -0.69 11.05
C ASN A 82 2.16 -0.83 9.55
N PRO A 83 3.01 -0.28 8.66
CA PRO A 83 2.72 -0.29 7.23
C PRO A 83 2.56 -1.69 6.63
N ILE A 84 3.28 -2.69 7.15
CA ILE A 84 3.19 -4.06 6.64
C ILE A 84 1.83 -4.73 6.89
N ASP A 85 1.06 -4.23 7.84
CA ASP A 85 -0.29 -4.70 8.14
C ASP A 85 -1.37 -3.97 7.33
N CYS A 86 -0.97 -3.05 6.44
CA CYS A 86 -1.89 -2.40 5.51
C CYS A 86 -2.57 -3.44 4.62
N THR A 87 -3.87 -3.40 4.58
CA THR A 87 -4.68 -4.26 3.71
C THR A 87 -5.13 -3.51 2.47
N PHE A 88 -4.89 -4.10 1.32
CA PHE A 88 -5.41 -3.65 0.03
C PHE A 88 -6.65 -4.47 -0.30
N MET A 89 -7.77 -3.80 -0.46
CA MET A 89 -9.05 -4.44 -0.77
C MET A 89 -9.49 -4.04 -2.18
N THR A 90 -9.70 -5.03 -3.03
CA THR A 90 -10.27 -4.81 -4.37
C THR A 90 -11.78 -4.89 -4.30
N VAL A 91 -12.45 -3.83 -4.74
CA VAL A 91 -13.91 -3.77 -4.82
C VAL A 91 -14.36 -3.58 -6.27
N ALA A 92 -15.52 -4.12 -6.62
CA ALA A 92 -15.99 -4.17 -8.00
C ALA A 92 -16.20 -2.79 -8.62
N GLU A 93 -16.69 -1.84 -7.84
CA GLU A 93 -17.03 -0.49 -8.33
C GLU A 93 -15.82 0.42 -8.49
N GLU A 94 -14.75 0.15 -7.74
CA GLU A 94 -13.57 1.02 -7.68
C GLU A 94 -12.46 0.60 -8.64
N SER A 95 -12.44 -0.66 -9.06
CA SER A 95 -11.45 -1.18 -9.98
C SER A 95 -12.06 -1.46 -11.33
N THR A 96 -11.38 -1.03 -12.39
CA THR A 96 -11.76 -1.28 -13.77
C THR A 96 -10.89 -2.37 -14.38
N LYS A 97 -11.26 -2.87 -15.58
CA LYS A 97 -10.45 -3.85 -16.31
C LYS A 97 -9.06 -3.34 -16.72
N THR A 98 -8.81 -2.03 -16.62
CA THR A 98 -7.56 -1.39 -17.05
C THR A 98 -6.79 -0.76 -15.88
N SER A 99 -7.36 -0.75 -14.68
CA SER A 99 -6.75 -0.10 -13.53
C SER A 99 -7.14 -0.78 -12.22
N TRP A 100 -6.15 -1.23 -11.49
CA TRP A 100 -6.32 -1.71 -10.12
C TRP A 100 -6.30 -0.53 -9.16
N LEU A 101 -7.43 -0.26 -8.53
CA LEU A 101 -7.64 0.83 -7.58
C LEU A 101 -8.12 0.26 -6.23
N PRO A 102 -7.21 -0.23 -5.39
CA PRO A 102 -7.59 -0.80 -4.11
C PRO A 102 -8.09 0.25 -3.13
N ILE A 103 -8.93 -0.17 -2.20
CA ILE A 103 -9.26 0.54 -0.98
C ILE A 103 -8.32 0.04 0.12
N TYR A 104 -7.97 0.91 1.03
CA TYR A 104 -6.99 0.63 2.08
C TYR A 104 -7.67 0.47 3.44
N SER A 105 -7.17 -0.44 4.24
CA SER A 105 -7.53 -0.58 5.64
C SER A 105 -6.29 -0.86 6.47
N PHE A 106 -6.21 -0.26 7.65
CA PHE A 106 -5.09 -0.44 8.57
C PHE A 106 -5.59 -0.79 9.96
N PRO A 107 -4.95 -1.74 10.65
CA PRO A 107 -5.15 -1.90 12.07
C PRO A 107 -4.52 -0.71 12.81
N VAL A 108 -5.34 0.11 13.45
CA VAL A 108 -4.88 1.26 14.23
C VAL A 108 -4.46 0.79 15.63
N LYS A 109 -3.21 1.02 15.97
CA LYS A 109 -2.71 0.82 17.35
C LYS A 109 -2.72 2.16 18.07
N THR A 110 -3.50 2.27 19.11
CA THR A 110 -3.59 3.47 19.96
C THR A 110 -2.55 3.48 21.09
N GLU A 111 -1.96 2.34 21.38
CA GLU A 111 -0.92 2.17 22.40
C GLU A 111 0.39 1.83 21.72
N GLY A 112 1.33 2.71 21.80
CA GLY A 112 2.67 2.51 21.26
C GLY A 112 3.67 3.44 21.91
N VAL A 113 4.92 3.00 21.98
CA VAL A 113 6.05 3.86 22.29
C VAL A 113 6.04 4.99 21.26
N TYR A 114 5.91 6.21 21.74
CA TYR A 114 6.00 7.41 20.88
C TYR A 114 7.42 7.51 20.34
N GLN A 115 7.64 6.86 19.21
CA GLN A 115 8.88 7.05 18.46
C GLN A 115 8.83 8.42 17.78
N ASN A 116 9.98 9.06 17.69
CA ASN A 116 10.13 10.21 16.82
C ASN A 116 9.61 9.86 15.41
N THR A 117 8.81 10.73 14.82
CA THR A 117 8.18 10.48 13.52
C THR A 117 9.23 10.22 12.43
N VAL A 118 10.34 10.94 12.44
CA VAL A 118 11.45 10.73 11.48
C VAL A 118 12.07 9.35 11.66
N ASP A 119 12.32 8.91 12.89
CA ASP A 119 12.83 7.57 13.18
C ASP A 119 11.85 6.49 12.72
N TRP A 120 10.56 6.67 12.96
CA TRP A 120 9.55 5.74 12.52
C TRP A 120 9.48 5.65 10.98
N ILE A 121 9.49 6.79 10.29
CA ILE A 121 9.51 6.81 8.81
C ILE A 121 10.76 6.09 8.29
N THR A 122 11.92 6.37 8.85
CA THR A 122 13.19 5.82 8.40
C THR A 122 13.31 4.32 8.68
N LYS A 123 12.99 3.90 9.90
CA LYS A 123 13.20 2.51 10.35
C LYS A 123 12.02 1.60 10.00
N ASP A 124 10.82 1.98 10.38
CA ASP A 124 9.66 1.10 10.25
C ASP A 124 9.03 1.18 8.86
N LEU A 125 8.78 2.37 8.35
CA LEU A 125 8.18 2.51 7.03
C LEU A 125 9.19 2.20 5.92
N TYR A 126 10.30 2.89 5.89
CA TYR A 126 11.27 2.76 4.79
C TYR A 126 12.05 1.45 4.86
N THR A 127 12.83 1.25 5.93
CA THR A 127 13.78 0.12 6.01
C THR A 127 13.08 -1.24 6.16
N LYS A 128 12.04 -1.33 6.98
CA LYS A 128 11.38 -2.61 7.27
C LYS A 128 10.24 -2.96 6.29
N SER A 129 9.67 -1.98 5.60
CA SER A 129 8.50 -2.19 4.75
C SER A 129 8.77 -1.91 3.28
N LEU A 130 9.15 -0.68 2.92
CA LEU A 130 9.28 -0.28 1.52
C LEU A 130 10.50 -0.90 0.85
N VAL A 131 11.67 -0.88 1.49
CA VAL A 131 12.91 -1.42 0.91
C VAL A 131 12.79 -2.91 0.60
N PRO A 132 12.37 -3.78 1.55
CA PRO A 132 12.21 -5.20 1.26
C PRO A 132 11.25 -5.48 0.12
N LEU A 133 10.17 -4.72 0.04
CA LEU A 133 9.16 -4.92 -1.00
C LEU A 133 9.66 -4.45 -2.37
N VAL A 134 10.37 -3.31 -2.44
CA VAL A 134 11.01 -2.86 -3.68
C VAL A 134 12.04 -3.88 -4.16
N GLU A 135 12.81 -4.50 -3.25
CA GLU A 135 13.76 -5.56 -3.60
C GLU A 135 13.06 -6.77 -4.23
N LEU A 136 11.91 -7.16 -3.72
CA LEU A 136 11.11 -8.25 -4.30
C LEU A 136 10.56 -7.89 -5.67
N LEU A 137 9.97 -6.71 -5.82
CA LEU A 137 9.39 -6.25 -7.08
C LEU A 137 10.47 -6.01 -8.16
N ALA A 138 11.67 -5.59 -7.76
CA ALA A 138 12.78 -5.35 -8.67
C ALA A 138 13.39 -6.64 -9.27
N ARG A 139 13.00 -7.80 -8.78
CA ARG A 139 13.36 -9.09 -9.41
C ARG A 139 12.66 -9.30 -10.75
N GLU A 140 11.58 -8.58 -11.02
CA GLU A 140 10.91 -8.66 -12.30
C GLU A 140 11.75 -8.03 -13.41
N LYS A 141 11.91 -8.76 -14.51
CA LYS A 141 12.67 -8.29 -15.67
C LYS A 141 11.99 -7.06 -16.30
N GLY A 142 12.77 -6.03 -16.55
CA GLY A 142 12.29 -4.83 -17.22
C GLY A 142 11.87 -3.68 -16.30
N ILE A 143 12.11 -3.81 -14.99
CA ILE A 143 11.88 -2.71 -14.05
C ILE A 143 13.08 -2.52 -13.13
N SER A 144 13.35 -1.28 -12.75
CA SER A 144 14.45 -0.94 -11.84
C SER A 144 13.93 -0.47 -10.48
N ARG A 145 14.78 -0.57 -9.45
CA ARG A 145 14.51 -0.03 -8.11
C ARG A 145 14.21 1.45 -8.16
N VAL A 146 14.91 2.21 -8.98
CA VAL A 146 14.71 3.66 -9.11
C VAL A 146 13.27 3.97 -9.53
N VAL A 147 12.78 3.31 -10.56
CA VAL A 147 11.40 3.49 -11.06
C VAL A 147 10.37 3.09 -9.98
N LEU A 148 10.61 2.01 -9.25
CA LEU A 148 9.73 1.57 -8.18
C LEU A 148 9.67 2.60 -7.04
N PHE A 149 10.81 3.13 -6.60
CA PHE A 149 10.85 4.17 -5.59
C PHE A 149 10.23 5.49 -6.08
N GLU A 150 10.45 5.87 -7.32
CA GLU A 150 9.79 7.04 -7.92
C GLU A 150 8.27 6.90 -7.87
N ASN A 151 7.75 5.73 -8.21
CA ASN A 151 6.31 5.45 -8.13
C ASN A 151 5.77 5.54 -6.70
N ILE A 152 6.52 5.01 -5.73
CA ILE A 152 6.15 5.10 -4.30
C ILE A 152 6.15 6.57 -3.86
N PHE A 153 7.21 7.30 -4.11
CA PHE A 153 7.37 8.67 -3.63
C PHE A 153 6.51 9.69 -4.35
N THR A 154 5.93 9.35 -5.49
CA THR A 154 4.98 10.23 -6.19
C THR A 154 3.86 10.71 -5.28
N TYR A 155 3.34 9.84 -4.41
CA TYR A 155 2.26 10.18 -3.49
C TYR A 155 2.72 10.84 -2.19
N MET A 156 4.01 10.78 -1.88
CA MET A 156 4.55 11.38 -0.66
C MET A 156 4.89 12.87 -0.80
N LYS A 157 4.79 13.40 -2.02
CA LYS A 157 5.08 14.82 -2.31
C LYS A 157 3.93 15.77 -1.93
N TRP A 158 2.78 15.23 -1.61
CA TRP A 158 1.57 15.96 -1.25
C TRP A 158 1.28 15.83 0.24
#